data_8f763c10f66b5dcd48eee622c868f0a1
#
_entry.id   8f763c10f66b5dcd48eee622c868f0a1
#
_cell.length_a   1.000
_cell.length_b   1.000
_cell.length_c   1.000
_cell.angle_alpha   90.00
_cell.angle_beta   90.00
_cell.angle_gamma   90.00
#
_symmetry.space_group_name_H-M   'P 1'
#
loop_
_entity.id
_entity.type
_entity.pdbx_description
1 polymer ?
#
loop_
_entity_poly.entity_id
_entity_poly.type
_entity_poly.pdbx_seq_one_letter_code
_entity_poly.pdbx_strand_id
1 'polypeptide(L)'
;LKEVEKILTDSEEDAAFTLGPKHILYQLGNATLVCRLLEGDFLDWRRVVPTNCPVRLVAHVSDLASSIERVGLIVSEKYKSPVRCVFGDQVLQLRTNTTIGAAEDRCNIAGDGKELEIGFNVRYLADALRVIPSEDVCLELTNGLSPIVLTPVEEKYDYAYMVLPVRIKNS
;
A
#
# COMPACT_ATOMS: atom_id res chain seq x y z
N LEU A 1 15.88 8.51 -0.05
CA LEU A 1 16.39 7.28 0.59
C LEU A 1 16.80 6.22 -0.44
N LYS A 2 15.99 5.90 -1.47
CA LYS A 2 16.35 4.92 -2.51
C LYS A 2 17.71 5.20 -3.20
N GLU A 3 18.07 6.46 -3.40
CA GLU A 3 19.40 6.80 -3.97
C GLU A 3 20.53 6.61 -2.93
N VAL A 4 20.24 6.81 -1.65
CA VAL A 4 21.19 6.49 -0.56
C VAL A 4 21.43 4.98 -0.53
N GLU A 5 20.36 4.18 -0.57
CA GLU A 5 20.43 2.72 -0.59
C GLU A 5 21.29 2.18 -1.75
N LYS A 6 21.17 2.78 -2.94
CA LYS A 6 21.96 2.37 -4.12
C LYS A 6 23.46 2.66 -3.98
N ILE A 7 23.83 3.66 -3.16
CA ILE A 7 25.22 4.06 -2.96
C ILE A 7 25.83 3.33 -1.76
N LEU A 8 24.99 2.88 -0.81
CA LEU A 8 25.43 2.04 0.29
C LEU A 8 25.97 0.72 -0.28
N THR A 9 27.21 0.45 0.04
CA THR A 9 27.85 -0.84 -0.22
C THR A 9 27.86 -1.67 1.06
N ASP A 10 27.94 -2.98 0.96
CA ASP A 10 28.16 -3.88 2.09
C ASP A 10 29.56 -3.61 2.68
N SER A 11 29.67 -2.56 3.47
CA SER A 11 30.88 -2.21 4.20
C SER A 11 30.54 -2.05 5.66
N GLU A 12 31.49 -2.37 6.55
CA GLU A 12 31.38 -2.13 7.98
C GLU A 12 31.61 -0.65 8.36
N GLU A 13 31.85 0.22 7.36
CA GLU A 13 32.05 1.65 7.60
C GLU A 13 30.73 2.36 7.94
N ASP A 14 30.78 3.24 8.90
CA ASP A 14 29.64 4.04 9.32
C ASP A 14 29.19 5.01 8.21
N ALA A 15 27.89 5.04 7.94
CA ALA A 15 27.27 6.05 7.12
C ALA A 15 26.95 7.29 7.98
N ALA A 16 27.64 8.39 7.74
CA ALA A 16 27.38 9.64 8.47
C ALA A 16 26.35 10.49 7.74
N PHE A 17 25.46 11.14 8.49
CA PHE A 17 24.60 12.15 7.92
C PHE A 17 24.56 13.44 8.76
N THR A 18 24.42 14.57 8.09
CA THR A 18 24.30 15.89 8.72
C THR A 18 22.99 16.53 8.27
N LEU A 19 22.14 16.85 9.24
CA LEU A 19 20.86 17.53 8.98
C LEU A 19 21.02 19.04 9.15
N GLY A 20 20.83 19.79 8.05
CA GLY A 20 20.74 21.23 8.06
C GLY A 20 19.30 21.72 7.95
N PRO A 21 19.03 23.03 7.98
CA PRO A 21 17.68 23.56 7.97
C PRO A 21 16.92 23.33 6.63
N LYS A 22 17.62 23.13 5.52
CA LYS A 22 17.02 22.92 4.19
C LYS A 22 17.59 21.74 3.42
N HIS A 23 18.65 21.10 3.94
CA HIS A 23 19.35 20.03 3.27
C HIS A 23 19.77 18.96 4.26
N ILE A 24 19.88 17.73 3.77
CA ILE A 24 20.54 16.63 4.45
C ILE A 24 21.74 16.19 3.60
N LEU A 25 22.89 16.03 4.24
CA LEU A 25 24.10 15.46 3.67
C LEU A 25 24.24 14.01 4.14
N TYR A 26 24.54 13.11 3.21
CA TYR A 26 24.98 11.75 3.48
C TYR A 26 26.45 11.61 3.05
N GLN A 27 27.29 11.14 3.93
CA GLN A 27 28.68 10.81 3.66
C GLN A 27 28.82 9.28 3.75
N LEU A 28 29.16 8.66 2.62
CA LEU A 28 29.19 7.22 2.41
C LEU A 28 30.54 6.87 1.79
N GLY A 29 31.55 6.57 2.62
CA GLY A 29 32.92 6.41 2.17
C GLY A 29 33.41 7.66 1.42
N ASN A 30 33.78 7.51 0.14
CA ASN A 30 34.26 8.60 -0.72
C ASN A 30 33.14 9.39 -1.42
N ALA A 31 31.85 9.01 -1.21
CA ALA A 31 30.72 9.66 -1.84
C ALA A 31 30.03 10.62 -0.87
N THR A 32 29.60 11.78 -1.39
CA THR A 32 28.75 12.71 -0.65
C THR A 32 27.47 12.97 -1.44
N LEU A 33 26.32 12.66 -0.84
CA LEU A 33 25.01 12.93 -1.41
C LEU A 33 24.35 14.07 -0.65
N VAL A 34 23.94 15.12 -1.37
CA VAL A 34 23.21 16.27 -0.82
C VAL A 34 21.77 16.21 -1.30
N CYS A 35 20.83 16.14 -0.36
CA CYS A 35 19.41 16.15 -0.67
C CYS A 35 18.73 17.39 -0.08
N ARG A 36 17.90 18.06 -0.87
CA ARG A 36 17.04 19.13 -0.38
C ARG A 36 15.90 18.55 0.42
N LEU A 37 15.61 19.11 1.59
CA LEU A 37 14.44 18.77 2.38
C LEU A 37 13.17 19.32 1.73
N LEU A 38 12.08 18.62 1.89
CA LEU A 38 10.75 19.11 1.52
C LEU A 38 10.37 20.26 2.47
N GLU A 39 9.74 21.29 1.94
CA GLU A 39 9.22 22.41 2.74
C GLU A 39 7.84 22.06 3.30
N GLY A 40 7.54 22.53 4.51
CA GLY A 40 6.26 22.32 5.20
C GLY A 40 6.35 21.34 6.36
N ASP A 41 5.29 21.34 7.16
CA ASP A 41 5.17 20.43 8.28
C ASP A 41 4.84 19.00 7.81
N PHE A 42 5.40 18.02 8.48
CA PHE A 42 5.07 16.63 8.22
C PHE A 42 3.63 16.34 8.65
N LEU A 43 2.90 15.59 7.81
CA LEU A 43 1.52 15.21 8.11
C LEU A 43 1.44 14.42 9.42
N ASP A 44 0.55 14.86 10.31
CA ASP A 44 0.23 14.09 11.51
C ASP A 44 -0.57 12.83 11.14
N TRP A 45 0.15 11.75 10.84
CA TRP A 45 -0.41 10.49 10.38
C TRP A 45 -1.42 9.89 11.37
N ARG A 46 -1.26 10.14 12.69
CA ARG A 46 -2.18 9.64 13.72
C ARG A 46 -3.60 10.19 13.56
N ARG A 47 -3.73 11.37 12.95
CA ARG A 47 -5.04 11.97 12.64
C ARG A 47 -5.65 11.49 11.33
N VAL A 48 -4.83 10.91 10.46
CA VAL A 48 -5.25 10.49 9.11
C VAL A 48 -5.58 9.01 9.06
N VAL A 49 -4.87 8.18 9.83
CA VAL A 49 -5.14 6.74 9.91
C VAL A 49 -6.46 6.52 10.66
N PRO A 50 -7.47 5.88 10.04
CA PRO A 50 -8.71 5.56 10.71
C PRO A 50 -8.47 4.66 11.92
N THR A 51 -9.04 5.00 13.06
CA THR A 51 -8.93 4.22 14.30
C THR A 51 -10.19 3.40 14.60
N ASN A 52 -11.30 3.70 13.93
CA ASN A 52 -12.57 2.99 14.09
C ASN A 52 -12.98 2.41 12.73
N CYS A 53 -12.58 1.17 12.48
CA CYS A 53 -12.92 0.42 11.29
C CYS A 53 -13.93 -0.68 11.64
N PRO A 54 -15.21 -0.51 11.33
CA PRO A 54 -16.27 -1.46 11.71
C PRO A 54 -16.20 -2.78 10.92
N VAL A 55 -15.49 -2.80 9.79
CA VAL A 55 -15.29 -4.00 8.99
C VAL A 55 -13.82 -4.40 9.10
N ARG A 56 -13.59 -5.61 9.60
CA ARG A 56 -12.26 -6.22 9.74
C ARG A 56 -12.28 -7.60 9.10
N LEU A 57 -11.42 -7.79 8.14
CA LEU A 57 -11.32 -9.01 7.34
C LEU A 57 -9.88 -9.50 7.38
N VAL A 58 -9.70 -10.81 7.23
CA VAL A 58 -8.36 -11.39 7.16
C VAL A 58 -8.17 -12.08 5.82
N ALA A 59 -7.04 -11.85 5.20
CA ALA A 59 -6.64 -12.49 3.95
C ALA A 59 -5.22 -13.06 4.07
N HIS A 60 -4.94 -14.16 3.36
CA HIS A 60 -3.58 -14.63 3.19
C HIS A 60 -2.84 -13.72 2.21
N VAL A 61 -1.68 -13.21 2.61
CA VAL A 61 -0.94 -12.18 1.86
C VAL A 61 -0.59 -12.64 0.45
N SER A 62 -0.11 -13.88 0.29
CA SER A 62 0.30 -14.41 -1.02
C SER A 62 -0.89 -14.56 -1.98
N ASP A 63 -2.06 -14.99 -1.47
CA ASP A 63 -3.26 -15.19 -2.28
C ASP A 63 -3.81 -13.85 -2.75
N LEU A 64 -3.90 -12.89 -1.83
CA LEU A 64 -4.36 -11.54 -2.14
C LEU A 64 -3.40 -10.83 -3.11
N ALA A 65 -2.08 -10.94 -2.90
CA ALA A 65 -1.07 -10.37 -3.80
C ALA A 65 -1.19 -10.95 -5.21
N SER A 66 -1.29 -12.28 -5.32
CA SER A 66 -1.45 -12.98 -6.60
C SER A 66 -2.73 -12.55 -7.34
N SER A 67 -3.84 -12.38 -6.62
CA SER A 67 -5.10 -11.91 -7.21
C SER A 67 -5.00 -10.47 -7.70
N ILE A 68 -4.36 -9.58 -6.93
CA ILE A 68 -4.12 -8.19 -7.32
C ILE A 68 -3.18 -8.10 -8.53
N GLU A 69 -2.13 -8.92 -8.57
CA GLU A 69 -1.22 -8.97 -9.71
C GLU A 69 -1.94 -9.41 -10.99
N ARG A 70 -2.76 -10.47 -10.94
CA ARG A 70 -3.52 -10.96 -12.10
C ARG A 70 -4.46 -9.89 -12.68
N VAL A 71 -5.27 -9.23 -11.86
CA VAL A 71 -6.15 -8.16 -12.35
C VAL A 71 -5.37 -6.91 -12.76
N GLY A 72 -4.16 -6.74 -12.24
CA GLY A 72 -3.26 -5.66 -12.56
C GLY A 72 -2.59 -5.76 -13.93
N LEU A 73 -2.52 -6.96 -14.53
CA LEU A 73 -1.83 -7.20 -15.82
C LEU A 73 -2.36 -6.32 -16.97
N ILE A 74 -3.63 -5.97 -16.93
CA ILE A 74 -4.27 -5.13 -17.97
C ILE A 74 -4.24 -3.63 -17.63
N VAL A 75 -3.75 -3.24 -16.44
CA VAL A 75 -3.66 -1.84 -16.02
C VAL A 75 -2.35 -1.24 -16.51
N SER A 76 -2.44 -0.30 -17.44
CA SER A 76 -1.25 0.43 -17.89
C SER A 76 -0.97 1.65 -17.02
N GLU A 77 0.29 2.07 -16.95
CA GLU A 77 0.70 3.32 -16.26
C GLU A 77 0.00 4.57 -16.82
N LYS A 78 -0.31 4.55 -18.10
CA LYS A 78 -0.95 5.66 -18.80
C LYS A 78 -2.42 5.82 -18.42
N TYR A 79 -3.15 4.72 -18.21
CA TYR A 79 -4.60 4.73 -18.01
C TYR A 79 -5.04 4.40 -16.60
N LYS A 80 -4.16 4.38 -15.63
CA LYS A 80 -4.40 4.28 -14.16
C LYS A 80 -5.81 3.83 -13.74
N SER A 81 -6.38 2.85 -14.48
CA SER A 81 -7.70 2.31 -14.15
C SER A 81 -7.69 1.72 -12.74
N PRO A 82 -8.65 2.07 -11.87
CA PRO A 82 -8.69 1.50 -10.54
C PRO A 82 -9.05 0.02 -10.60
N VAL A 83 -8.53 -0.77 -9.68
CA VAL A 83 -9.12 -2.04 -9.33
C VAL A 83 -10.31 -1.79 -8.41
N ARG A 84 -11.45 -2.35 -8.77
CA ARG A 84 -12.69 -2.33 -8.01
C ARG A 84 -12.71 -3.55 -7.11
N CYS A 85 -12.73 -3.33 -5.80
CA CYS A 85 -12.72 -4.35 -4.77
C CYS A 85 -14.12 -4.41 -4.14
N VAL A 86 -14.79 -5.55 -4.21
CA VAL A 86 -16.07 -5.81 -3.52
C VAL A 86 -15.82 -6.82 -2.43
N PHE A 87 -15.95 -6.38 -1.20
CA PHE A 87 -15.73 -7.17 0.01
C PHE A 87 -17.05 -7.81 0.44
N GLY A 88 -17.28 -9.05 0.02
CA GLY A 88 -18.48 -9.83 0.35
C GLY A 88 -18.31 -10.70 1.59
N ASP A 89 -19.18 -11.68 1.75
CA ASP A 89 -19.08 -12.70 2.79
C ASP A 89 -18.02 -13.74 2.37
N GLN A 90 -16.93 -13.81 3.11
CA GLN A 90 -15.78 -14.70 2.92
C GLN A 90 -15.11 -14.65 1.54
N VAL A 91 -15.41 -13.65 0.73
CA VAL A 91 -14.83 -13.48 -0.61
C VAL A 91 -14.59 -12.00 -0.93
N LEU A 92 -13.42 -11.71 -1.47
CA LEU A 92 -13.08 -10.45 -2.11
C LEU A 92 -13.13 -10.66 -3.63
N GLN A 93 -13.98 -9.89 -4.31
CA GLN A 93 -14.03 -9.84 -5.76
C GLN A 93 -13.21 -8.64 -6.24
N LEU A 94 -12.33 -8.89 -7.20
CA LEU A 94 -11.46 -7.89 -7.81
C LEU A 94 -11.83 -7.74 -9.28
N ARG A 95 -12.08 -6.51 -9.72
CA ARG A 95 -12.44 -6.23 -11.12
C ARG A 95 -11.70 -5.01 -11.64
N THR A 96 -11.22 -5.11 -12.85
CA THR A 96 -10.59 -3.99 -13.57
C THR A 96 -11.13 -3.90 -14.97
N ASN A 97 -11.54 -2.70 -15.38
CA ASN A 97 -11.95 -2.39 -16.73
C ASN A 97 -11.00 -1.36 -17.34
N THR A 98 -10.48 -1.67 -18.52
CA THR A 98 -9.59 -0.80 -19.28
C THR A 98 -10.04 -0.73 -20.74
N THR A 99 -9.41 0.11 -21.54
CA THR A 99 -9.68 0.19 -22.98
C THR A 99 -9.27 -1.06 -23.76
N ILE A 100 -8.42 -1.92 -23.18
CA ILE A 100 -7.93 -3.15 -23.82
C ILE A 100 -8.66 -4.40 -23.35
N GLY A 101 -9.52 -4.29 -22.33
CA GLY A 101 -10.29 -5.43 -21.83
C GLY A 101 -10.68 -5.31 -20.37
N ALA A 102 -11.26 -6.37 -19.84
CA ALA A 102 -11.64 -6.53 -18.45
C ALA A 102 -10.92 -7.73 -17.83
N ALA A 103 -10.57 -7.63 -16.54
CA ALA A 103 -10.06 -8.74 -15.75
C ALA A 103 -10.85 -8.84 -14.45
N GLU A 104 -11.15 -10.07 -14.05
CA GLU A 104 -11.82 -10.37 -12.80
C GLU A 104 -11.07 -11.50 -12.09
N ASP A 105 -11.02 -11.41 -10.77
CA ASP A 105 -10.47 -12.45 -9.90
C ASP A 105 -11.20 -12.48 -8.56
N ARG A 106 -10.96 -13.53 -7.79
CA ARG A 106 -11.54 -13.72 -6.46
C ARG A 106 -10.48 -14.24 -5.51
N CYS A 107 -10.47 -13.66 -4.32
CA CYS A 107 -9.62 -14.08 -3.22
C CYS A 107 -10.48 -14.46 -2.01
N ASN A 108 -10.15 -15.56 -1.34
CA ASN A 108 -10.81 -15.92 -0.08
C ASN A 108 -10.34 -14.96 1.02
N ILE A 109 -11.30 -14.51 1.83
CA ILE A 109 -11.07 -13.69 3.01
C ILE A 109 -11.86 -14.27 4.17
N ALA A 110 -11.42 -14.08 5.39
CA ALA A 110 -12.21 -14.41 6.56
C ALA A 110 -12.97 -13.18 7.06
N GLY A 111 -14.27 -13.33 7.25
CA GLY A 111 -15.19 -12.29 7.70
C GLY A 111 -16.18 -11.81 6.62
N ASP A 112 -17.09 -10.93 7.02
CA ASP A 112 -18.12 -10.35 6.16
C ASP A 112 -17.84 -8.87 5.90
N GLY A 113 -17.53 -8.54 4.65
CA GLY A 113 -17.26 -7.18 4.17
C GLY A 113 -18.53 -6.37 3.87
N LYS A 114 -19.72 -6.95 4.05
CA LYS A 114 -21.04 -6.29 3.87
C LYS A 114 -21.23 -5.69 2.49
N GLU A 115 -20.71 -6.37 1.46
CA GLU A 115 -20.74 -5.94 0.06
C GLU A 115 -20.12 -4.53 -0.15
N LEU A 116 -19.17 -4.16 0.71
CA LEU A 116 -18.49 -2.88 0.61
C LEU A 116 -17.67 -2.80 -0.67
N GLU A 117 -17.92 -1.80 -1.50
CA GLU A 117 -17.21 -1.56 -2.74
C GLU A 117 -16.25 -0.38 -2.62
N ILE A 118 -14.97 -0.59 -2.97
CA ILE A 118 -13.93 0.44 -2.94
C ILE A 118 -13.03 0.29 -4.16
N GLY A 119 -12.67 1.41 -4.78
CA GLY A 119 -11.65 1.45 -5.84
C GLY A 119 -10.27 1.74 -5.26
N PHE A 120 -9.24 1.06 -5.76
CA PHE A 120 -7.86 1.34 -5.39
C PHE A 120 -6.94 1.39 -6.61
N ASN A 121 -5.80 2.04 -6.44
CA ASN A 121 -4.69 1.88 -7.36
C ASN A 121 -4.02 0.53 -7.12
N VAL A 122 -4.00 -0.32 -8.14
CA VAL A 122 -3.46 -1.69 -8.08
C VAL A 122 -2.02 -1.73 -7.57
N ARG A 123 -1.19 -0.75 -7.97
CA ARG A 123 0.21 -0.67 -7.53
C ARG A 123 0.33 -0.41 -6.05
N TYR A 124 -0.49 0.50 -5.51
CA TYR A 124 -0.42 0.83 -4.08
C TYR A 124 -0.84 -0.34 -3.21
N LEU A 125 -1.83 -1.14 -3.65
CA LEU A 125 -2.17 -2.39 -2.97
C LEU A 125 -1.03 -3.41 -3.06
N ALA A 126 -0.45 -3.61 -4.24
CA ALA A 126 0.66 -4.53 -4.43
C ALA A 126 1.90 -4.12 -3.61
N ASP A 127 2.23 -2.82 -3.59
CA ASP A 127 3.34 -2.30 -2.79
C ASP A 127 3.11 -2.49 -1.29
N ALA A 128 1.87 -2.30 -0.82
CA ALA A 128 1.50 -2.54 0.57
C ALA A 128 1.72 -4.01 0.97
N LEU A 129 1.21 -4.96 0.15
CA LEU A 129 1.30 -6.39 0.45
C LEU A 129 2.73 -6.92 0.39
N ARG A 130 3.58 -6.35 -0.47
CA ARG A 130 5.00 -6.76 -0.59
C ARG A 130 5.80 -6.56 0.69
N VAL A 131 5.40 -5.62 1.53
CA VAL A 131 6.14 -5.22 2.74
C VAL A 131 5.45 -5.61 4.04
N ILE A 132 4.33 -6.32 3.98
CA ILE A 132 3.66 -6.88 5.16
C ILE A 132 4.54 -7.97 5.77
N PRO A 133 4.86 -7.89 7.06
CA PRO A 133 5.82 -8.80 7.70
C PRO A 133 5.20 -10.11 8.23
N SER A 134 3.99 -10.47 7.82
CA SER A 134 3.24 -11.66 8.26
C SER A 134 2.64 -12.42 7.08
N GLU A 135 2.26 -13.68 7.30
CA GLU A 135 1.58 -14.51 6.30
C GLU A 135 0.13 -14.06 6.06
N ASP A 136 -0.53 -13.57 7.10
CA ASP A 136 -1.89 -13.05 7.04
C ASP A 136 -1.92 -11.54 7.30
N VAL A 137 -2.85 -10.87 6.62
CA VAL A 137 -3.10 -9.44 6.76
C VAL A 137 -4.53 -9.18 7.19
N CYS A 138 -4.69 -8.30 8.17
CA CYS A 138 -5.98 -7.74 8.53
C CYS A 138 -6.28 -6.52 7.64
N LEU A 139 -7.43 -6.55 6.98
CA LEU A 139 -7.96 -5.49 6.13
C LEU A 139 -9.02 -4.72 6.94
N GLU A 140 -8.71 -3.51 7.33
CA GLU A 140 -9.57 -2.66 8.15
C GLU A 140 -10.25 -1.61 7.27
N LEU A 141 -11.57 -1.60 7.25
CA LEU A 141 -12.39 -0.81 6.36
C LEU A 141 -13.47 -0.03 7.12
N THR A 142 -13.79 1.16 6.62
CA THR A 142 -14.85 1.99 7.20
C THR A 142 -16.02 2.15 6.23
N ASN A 143 -15.78 2.63 5.03
CA ASN A 143 -16.77 2.83 3.97
C ASN A 143 -16.09 2.94 2.60
N GLY A 144 -16.87 3.04 1.53
CA GLY A 144 -16.38 3.07 0.14
C GLY A 144 -15.54 4.28 -0.25
N LEU A 145 -15.40 5.29 0.61
CA LEU A 145 -14.64 6.52 0.36
C LEU A 145 -13.48 6.73 1.34
N SER A 146 -13.37 5.85 2.33
CA SER A 146 -12.30 5.89 3.34
C SER A 146 -11.12 5.02 2.93
N PRO A 147 -9.91 5.33 3.41
CA PRO A 147 -8.75 4.48 3.22
C PRO A 147 -8.96 3.08 3.77
N ILE A 148 -8.30 2.10 3.16
CA ILE A 148 -8.08 0.79 3.78
C ILE A 148 -6.80 0.86 4.62
N VAL A 149 -6.83 0.26 5.80
CA VAL A 149 -5.63 0.06 6.62
C VAL A 149 -5.30 -1.43 6.63
N LEU A 150 -4.06 -1.76 6.31
CA LEU A 150 -3.53 -3.11 6.31
C LEU A 150 -2.61 -3.25 7.52
N THR A 151 -2.91 -4.21 8.39
CA THR A 151 -2.10 -4.52 9.57
C THR A 151 -1.74 -6.00 9.59
N PRO A 152 -0.56 -6.39 10.10
CA PRO A 152 -0.25 -7.79 10.33
C PRO A 152 -1.24 -8.40 11.32
N VAL A 153 -1.59 -9.68 11.14
CA VAL A 153 -2.41 -10.40 12.12
C VAL A 153 -1.60 -10.71 13.38
N GLU A 154 -0.28 -10.87 13.24
CA GLU A 154 0.60 -11.16 14.36
C GLU A 154 0.89 -9.89 15.18
N GLU A 155 0.54 -9.89 16.46
CA GLU A 155 0.70 -8.76 17.39
C GLU A 155 2.16 -8.33 17.65
N LYS A 156 3.13 -9.14 17.24
CA LYS A 156 4.56 -8.82 17.43
C LYS A 156 5.04 -7.64 16.56
N TYR A 157 4.23 -7.19 15.60
CA TYR A 157 4.59 -6.10 14.69
C TYR A 157 3.75 -4.85 14.99
N ASP A 158 4.41 -3.75 15.33
CA ASP A 158 3.79 -2.42 15.35
C ASP A 158 3.88 -1.79 13.95
N TYR A 159 2.93 -2.15 13.10
CA TYR A 159 2.93 -1.81 11.68
C TYR A 159 1.52 -1.54 11.17
N ALA A 160 1.34 -0.48 10.41
CA ALA A 160 0.13 -0.19 9.66
C ALA A 160 0.46 0.44 8.30
N TYR A 161 -0.18 -0.04 7.26
CA TYR A 161 -0.06 0.52 5.91
C TYR A 161 -1.42 1.02 5.44
N MET A 162 -1.51 2.29 5.07
CA MET A 162 -2.75 2.90 4.62
C MET A 162 -2.74 3.12 3.11
N VAL A 163 -3.79 2.67 2.43
CA VAL A 163 -3.99 2.92 1.00
C VAL A 163 -5.24 3.76 0.78
N LEU A 164 -5.06 4.90 0.11
CA LEU A 164 -6.16 5.81 -0.21
C LEU A 164 -7.05 5.22 -1.32
N PRO A 165 -8.38 5.40 -1.23
CA PRO A 165 -9.29 4.98 -2.28
C PRO A 165 -9.18 5.87 -3.53
N VAL A 166 -9.55 5.29 -4.66
CA VAL A 166 -9.72 6.00 -5.93
C VAL A 166 -11.21 6.03 -6.27
N ARG A 167 -11.72 7.17 -6.68
CA ARG A 167 -13.13 7.30 -7.08
C ARG A 167 -13.44 6.37 -8.25
N ILE A 168 -14.44 5.52 -8.07
CA ILE A 168 -15.00 4.69 -9.11
C ILE A 168 -15.99 5.54 -9.90
N LYS A 169 -15.78 5.70 -11.21
CA LYS A 169 -16.80 6.28 -12.08
C LYS A 169 -17.84 5.19 -12.35
N ASN A 170 -19.07 5.42 -11.95
CA ASN A 170 -20.19 4.60 -12.41
C ASN A 170 -20.36 4.90 -13.90
N SER A 171 -20.14 3.89 -14.73
CA SER A 171 -20.39 3.93 -16.18
C SER A 171 -21.85 3.65 -16.43
#